data_36f1c598298528b0927cfdf8fa2be2f5
#
_entry.id   36f1c598298528b0927cfdf8fa2be2f5
#
_cell.length_a   1.000
_cell.length_b   1.000
_cell.length_c   1.000
_cell.angle_alpha   90.00
_cell.angle_beta   90.00
_cell.angle_gamma   90.00
#
_symmetry.space_group_name_H-M   'P 1'
#
loop_
_entity.id
_entity.type
_entity.pdbx_description
1 polymer ?
#
loop_
_entity_poly.entity_id
_entity_poly.type
_entity_poly.pdbx_seq_one_letter_code
_entity_poly.pdbx_strand_id
1 'polypeptide(L)'
;MAASSFNQLHNNTPTTHELFELKSQFEELQKKYRQLLPKVDPALLNDLLLRQIENPSVAPMYMVEGFLEPGIDSQQVRETVLKETGMGPAIYDKGTHIATHHRLTLEMLKRISEKEGVLEITGEYTGGLGTMAASHERRAD
;
A
#
# COMPACT_ATOMS: atom_id res chain seq x y z
N MET A 1 -39.95 13.00 16.07
CA MET A 1 -38.96 13.48 15.08
C MET A 1 -37.55 13.13 15.48
N ALA A 2 -37.06 13.65 16.61
CA ALA A 2 -35.70 13.34 17.08
C ALA A 2 -35.50 11.84 17.39
N ALA A 3 -36.52 11.20 17.94
CA ALA A 3 -36.47 9.75 18.21
C ALA A 3 -36.36 8.92 16.91
N SER A 4 -37.01 9.35 15.82
CA SER A 4 -36.95 8.68 14.54
C SER A 4 -35.55 8.78 13.94
N SER A 5 -34.92 9.94 13.98
CA SER A 5 -33.55 10.14 13.51
C SER A 5 -32.54 9.33 14.31
N PHE A 6 -32.70 9.29 15.62
CA PHE A 6 -31.89 8.50 16.53
C PHE A 6 -32.00 7.01 16.24
N ASN A 7 -33.22 6.51 16.00
CA ASN A 7 -33.46 5.12 15.65
C ASN A 7 -32.81 4.75 14.31
N GLN A 8 -32.84 5.62 13.34
CA GLN A 8 -32.16 5.39 12.05
C GLN A 8 -30.65 5.25 12.24
N LEU A 9 -30.03 6.06 13.09
CA LEU A 9 -28.61 5.92 13.38
C LEU A 9 -28.28 4.61 14.08
N HIS A 10 -29.13 4.19 15.02
CA HIS A 10 -28.93 2.93 15.72
C HIS A 10 -29.21 1.70 14.85
N ASN A 11 -30.15 1.81 13.93
CA ASN A 11 -30.56 0.71 13.07
C ASN A 11 -29.82 0.68 11.73
N ASN A 12 -28.71 1.46 11.62
CA ASN A 12 -27.92 1.53 10.41
C ASN A 12 -26.90 0.39 10.32
N THR A 13 -27.27 -0.78 10.82
CA THR A 13 -26.49 -2.00 10.70
C THR A 13 -26.86 -2.69 9.39
N PRO A 14 -25.90 -3.07 8.55
CA PRO A 14 -26.20 -3.75 7.30
C PRO A 14 -26.91 -5.08 7.53
N THR A 15 -27.84 -5.40 6.67
CA THR A 15 -28.48 -6.72 6.63
C THR A 15 -27.47 -7.77 6.14
N THR A 16 -27.78 -9.05 6.36
CA THR A 16 -26.97 -10.15 5.83
C THR A 16 -26.83 -10.05 4.31
N HIS A 17 -27.90 -9.71 3.61
CA HIS A 17 -27.87 -9.53 2.17
C HIS A 17 -26.94 -8.40 1.74
N GLU A 18 -27.01 -7.26 2.41
CA GLU A 18 -26.12 -6.13 2.14
C GLU A 18 -24.65 -6.49 2.37
N LEU A 19 -24.36 -7.27 3.42
CA LEU A 19 -23.00 -7.73 3.70
C LEU A 19 -22.47 -8.66 2.60
N PHE A 20 -23.32 -9.56 2.08
CA PHE A 20 -22.97 -10.41 0.96
C PHE A 20 -22.69 -9.61 -0.31
N GLU A 21 -23.48 -8.58 -0.57
CA GLU A 21 -23.24 -7.69 -1.71
C GLU A 21 -21.92 -6.94 -1.57
N LEU A 22 -21.65 -6.38 -0.40
CA LEU A 22 -20.39 -5.69 -0.13
C LEU A 22 -19.19 -6.61 -0.29
N LYS A 23 -19.30 -7.82 0.22
CA LYS A 23 -18.25 -8.84 0.06
C LYS A 23 -18.00 -9.14 -1.42
N SER A 24 -19.06 -9.33 -2.19
CA SER A 24 -18.96 -9.60 -3.63
C SER A 24 -18.30 -8.45 -4.37
N GLN A 25 -18.69 -7.21 -4.08
CA GLN A 25 -18.10 -6.02 -4.68
C GLN A 25 -16.62 -5.88 -4.32
N PHE A 26 -16.27 -6.16 -3.06
CA PHE A 26 -14.90 -6.11 -2.60
C PHE A 26 -14.04 -7.17 -3.31
N GLU A 27 -14.53 -8.39 -3.44
CA GLU A 27 -13.84 -9.46 -4.16
C GLU A 27 -13.64 -9.12 -5.64
N GLU A 28 -14.62 -8.52 -6.27
CA GLU A 28 -14.50 -8.04 -7.66
C GLU A 28 -13.45 -6.96 -7.79
N LEU A 29 -13.41 -6.02 -6.84
CA LEU A 29 -12.42 -4.96 -6.83
C LEU A 29 -11.00 -5.51 -6.65
N GLN A 30 -10.84 -6.45 -5.71
CA GLN A 30 -9.55 -7.11 -5.50
C GLN A 30 -9.07 -7.83 -6.76
N LYS A 31 -9.98 -8.49 -7.45
CA LYS A 31 -9.69 -9.18 -8.70
C LYS A 31 -9.18 -8.20 -9.77
N LYS A 32 -9.81 -7.04 -9.88
CA LYS A 32 -9.37 -5.99 -10.81
C LYS A 32 -7.98 -5.47 -10.45
N TYR A 33 -7.70 -5.26 -9.17
CA TYR A 33 -6.38 -4.84 -8.73
C TYR A 33 -5.31 -5.89 -9.05
N ARG A 34 -5.61 -7.18 -8.87
CA ARG A 34 -4.68 -8.25 -9.21
C ARG A 34 -4.46 -8.39 -10.72
N GLN A 35 -5.44 -8.01 -11.53
CA GLN A 35 -5.27 -7.94 -12.97
C GLN A 35 -4.36 -6.78 -13.38
N LEU A 36 -4.48 -5.66 -12.67
CA LEU A 36 -3.69 -4.46 -12.97
C LEU A 36 -2.24 -4.63 -12.55
N LEU A 37 -1.98 -5.05 -11.31
CA LEU A 37 -0.64 -5.32 -10.79
C LEU A 37 -0.66 -6.66 -10.02
N PRO A 38 -0.38 -7.77 -10.71
CA PRO A 38 -0.57 -9.11 -10.12
C PRO A 38 0.24 -9.41 -8.87
N LYS A 39 1.39 -8.77 -8.72
CA LYS A 39 2.31 -9.04 -7.61
C LYS A 39 2.16 -8.05 -6.46
N VAL A 40 1.25 -7.11 -6.57
CA VAL A 40 1.02 -6.09 -5.55
C VAL A 40 -0.21 -6.45 -4.73
N ASP A 41 -0.06 -6.35 -3.40
CA ASP A 41 -1.19 -6.51 -2.50
C ASP A 41 -2.29 -5.51 -2.86
N PRO A 42 -3.52 -5.98 -3.11
CA PRO A 42 -4.64 -5.09 -3.43
C PRO A 42 -4.89 -3.99 -2.41
N ALA A 43 -4.64 -4.24 -1.13
CA ALA A 43 -4.81 -3.23 -0.09
C ALA A 43 -3.83 -2.07 -0.26
N LEU A 44 -2.58 -2.37 -0.58
CA LEU A 44 -1.57 -1.34 -0.88
C LEU A 44 -1.96 -0.54 -2.12
N LEU A 45 -2.36 -1.24 -3.17
CA LEU A 45 -2.73 -0.58 -4.42
C LEU A 45 -3.93 0.34 -4.23
N ASN A 46 -4.96 -0.12 -3.52
CA ASN A 46 -6.14 0.67 -3.22
C ASN A 46 -5.78 1.94 -2.44
N ASP A 47 -4.99 1.80 -1.39
CA ASP A 47 -4.57 2.93 -0.55
C ASP A 47 -3.79 3.96 -1.36
N LEU A 48 -2.83 3.51 -2.15
CA LEU A 48 -2.01 4.39 -2.98
C LEU A 48 -2.83 5.13 -4.04
N LEU A 49 -3.73 4.41 -4.73
CA LEU A 49 -4.57 5.01 -5.76
C LEU A 49 -5.48 6.10 -5.18
N LEU A 50 -6.09 5.84 -4.03
CA LEU A 50 -6.95 6.83 -3.38
C LEU A 50 -6.18 8.08 -3.00
N ARG A 51 -4.97 7.92 -2.46
CA ARG A 51 -4.13 9.07 -2.08
C ARG A 51 -3.67 9.87 -3.28
N GLN A 52 -3.32 9.21 -4.37
CA GLN A 52 -2.92 9.88 -5.60
C GLN A 52 -4.07 10.62 -6.27
N ILE A 53 -5.28 10.06 -6.22
CA ILE A 53 -6.47 10.74 -6.73
C ILE A 53 -6.76 12.01 -5.92
N GLU A 54 -6.66 11.92 -4.59
CA GLU A 54 -6.90 13.07 -3.71
C GLU A 54 -5.84 14.16 -3.87
N ASN A 55 -4.58 13.77 -4.06
CA ASN A 55 -3.49 14.73 -4.18
C ASN A 55 -2.46 14.27 -5.20
N PRO A 56 -2.73 14.49 -6.51
CA PRO A 56 -1.86 13.98 -7.59
C PRO A 56 -0.44 14.52 -7.58
N SER A 57 -0.21 15.67 -6.95
CA SER A 57 1.10 16.34 -6.96
C SER A 57 2.02 15.88 -5.83
N VAL A 58 1.55 15.04 -4.92
CA VAL A 58 2.32 14.61 -3.77
C VAL A 58 2.46 13.08 -3.77
N ALA A 59 3.70 12.60 -3.71
CA ALA A 59 3.98 11.19 -3.52
C ALA A 59 3.98 10.89 -2.02
N PRO A 60 3.07 10.04 -1.52
CA PRO A 60 3.00 9.71 -0.11
C PRO A 60 4.14 8.79 0.33
N MET A 61 4.45 8.83 1.63
CA MET A 61 5.46 7.96 2.23
C MET A 61 4.87 6.62 2.62
N TYR A 62 5.54 5.57 2.25
CA TYR A 62 5.16 4.19 2.55
C TYR A 62 6.33 3.40 3.10
N MET A 63 6.04 2.51 4.02
CA MET A 63 6.90 1.37 4.30
C MET A 63 6.51 0.28 3.30
N VAL A 64 7.45 -0.16 2.49
CA VAL A 64 7.21 -1.13 1.42
C VAL A 64 8.00 -2.39 1.70
N GLU A 65 7.35 -3.53 1.64
CA GLU A 65 7.98 -4.83 1.80
C GLU A 65 7.86 -5.63 0.51
N GLY A 66 8.97 -6.22 0.11
CA GLY A 66 9.02 -7.08 -1.07
C GLY A 66 9.43 -8.49 -0.68
N PHE A 67 8.76 -9.46 -1.26
CA PHE A 67 9.04 -10.88 -1.08
C PHE A 67 9.59 -11.43 -2.38
N LEU A 68 10.74 -12.08 -2.31
CA LEU A 68 11.52 -12.49 -3.47
C LEU A 68 11.66 -14.01 -3.54
N GLU A 69 11.84 -14.54 -4.74
CA GLU A 69 12.13 -15.94 -4.92
C GLU A 69 13.48 -16.30 -4.28
N PRO A 70 13.58 -17.49 -3.65
CA PRO A 70 14.87 -17.98 -3.17
C PRO A 70 15.88 -18.08 -4.31
N GLY A 71 17.13 -17.72 -4.03
CA GLY A 71 18.19 -17.81 -5.01
C GLY A 71 18.35 -16.62 -5.95
N ILE A 72 17.47 -15.62 -5.82
CA ILE A 72 17.60 -14.35 -6.54
C ILE A 72 18.82 -13.60 -6.00
N ASP A 73 19.52 -12.92 -6.91
CA ASP A 73 20.61 -12.03 -6.53
C ASP A 73 20.04 -10.81 -5.78
N SER A 74 20.08 -10.88 -4.45
CA SER A 74 19.56 -9.82 -3.60
C SER A 74 20.30 -8.50 -3.78
N GLN A 75 21.58 -8.56 -4.15
CA GLN A 75 22.35 -7.34 -4.40
C GLN A 75 21.82 -6.60 -5.63
N GLN A 76 21.47 -7.33 -6.68
CA GLN A 76 20.89 -6.73 -7.88
C GLN A 76 19.52 -6.11 -7.58
N VAL A 77 18.71 -6.78 -6.78
CA VAL A 77 17.43 -6.24 -6.35
C VAL A 77 17.64 -4.96 -5.53
N ARG A 78 18.59 -4.98 -4.62
CA ARG A 78 18.95 -3.81 -3.82
C ARG A 78 19.33 -2.61 -4.69
N GLU A 79 20.17 -2.84 -5.69
CA GLU A 79 20.58 -1.79 -6.62
C GLU A 79 19.39 -1.25 -7.43
N THR A 80 18.49 -2.11 -7.84
CA THR A 80 17.27 -1.71 -8.55
C THR A 80 16.39 -0.84 -7.67
N VAL A 81 16.15 -1.26 -6.43
CA VAL A 81 15.33 -0.50 -5.48
C VAL A 81 15.97 0.85 -5.18
N LEU A 82 17.28 0.88 -4.95
CA LEU A 82 18.01 2.12 -4.72
C LEU A 82 17.87 3.08 -5.89
N LYS A 83 18.00 2.58 -7.11
CA LYS A 83 17.86 3.38 -8.33
C LYS A 83 16.45 3.94 -8.49
N GLU A 84 15.44 3.12 -8.26
CA GLU A 84 14.04 3.53 -8.44
C GLU A 84 13.53 4.46 -7.33
N THR A 85 14.00 4.28 -6.10
CA THR A 85 13.42 4.96 -4.93
C THR A 85 14.36 5.96 -4.27
N GLY A 86 15.67 5.87 -4.56
CA GLY A 86 16.68 6.65 -3.86
C GLY A 86 17.05 6.11 -2.49
N MET A 87 16.45 5.01 -2.07
CA MET A 87 16.66 4.41 -0.74
C MET A 87 17.08 2.95 -0.87
N GLY A 88 18.15 2.59 -0.17
CA GLY A 88 18.58 1.21 -0.12
C GLY A 88 17.68 0.39 0.81
N PRO A 89 17.20 -0.77 0.38
CA PRO A 89 16.37 -1.62 1.24
C PRO A 89 17.18 -2.35 2.30
N ALA A 90 16.56 -2.64 3.43
CA ALA A 90 17.05 -3.64 4.36
C ALA A 90 16.71 -5.03 3.79
N ILE A 91 17.62 -5.98 3.95
CA ILE A 91 17.49 -7.32 3.39
C ILE A 91 17.46 -8.32 4.54
N TYR A 92 16.44 -9.17 4.53
CA TYR A 92 16.19 -10.18 5.56
C TYR A 92 16.03 -11.56 4.93
N ASP A 93 16.02 -12.59 5.77
CA ASP A 93 15.67 -13.96 5.39
C ASP A 93 16.48 -14.48 4.19
N LYS A 94 17.78 -14.27 4.24
CA LYS A 94 18.73 -14.71 3.20
C LYS A 94 18.41 -14.15 1.81
N GLY A 95 17.88 -12.91 1.78
CA GLY A 95 17.59 -12.22 0.54
C GLY A 95 16.18 -12.43 0.00
N THR A 96 15.31 -13.12 0.71
CA THR A 96 13.93 -13.36 0.26
C THR A 96 12.95 -12.31 0.73
N HIS A 97 13.36 -11.43 1.64
CA HIS A 97 12.49 -10.37 2.16
C HIS A 97 13.27 -9.06 2.20
N ILE A 98 12.74 -8.04 1.55
CA ILE A 98 13.32 -6.70 1.59
C ILE A 98 12.30 -5.72 2.17
N ALA A 99 12.80 -4.69 2.83
CA ALA A 99 11.95 -3.63 3.37
C ALA A 99 12.60 -2.28 3.11
N THR A 100 11.81 -1.30 2.72
CA THR A 100 12.29 0.04 2.43
C THR A 100 11.23 1.07 2.79
N HIS A 101 11.67 2.28 3.14
CA HIS A 101 10.78 3.37 3.50
C HIS A 101 11.06 4.54 2.58
N HIS A 102 10.10 4.88 1.73
CA HIS A 102 10.29 5.92 0.71
C HIS A 102 8.96 6.47 0.22
N ARG A 103 9.03 7.52 -0.57
CA ARG A 103 7.86 8.00 -1.29
C ARG A 103 7.51 7.00 -2.38
N LEU A 104 6.23 6.79 -2.57
CA LEU A 104 5.75 5.78 -3.51
C LEU A 104 4.78 6.42 -4.50
N THR A 105 4.95 6.09 -5.77
CA THR A 105 4.00 6.40 -6.84
C THR A 105 3.55 5.10 -7.48
N LEU A 106 2.42 5.14 -8.15
CA LEU A 106 1.91 3.98 -8.88
C LEU A 106 2.93 3.49 -9.93
N GLU A 107 3.59 4.42 -10.60
CA GLU A 107 4.58 4.10 -11.60
C GLU A 107 5.80 3.39 -11.01
N MET A 108 6.30 3.85 -9.86
CA MET A 108 7.39 3.18 -9.14
C MET A 108 6.97 1.78 -8.71
N LEU A 109 5.79 1.67 -8.14
CA LEU A 109 5.25 0.38 -7.68
C LEU A 109 5.15 -0.61 -8.83
N LYS A 110 4.67 -0.15 -9.98
CA LYS A 110 4.60 -0.98 -11.18
C LYS A 110 5.98 -1.47 -11.59
N ARG A 111 6.95 -0.57 -11.71
CA ARG A 111 8.31 -0.93 -12.13
C ARG A 111 8.97 -1.93 -11.20
N ILE A 112 8.83 -1.71 -9.88
CA ILE A 112 9.42 -2.60 -8.89
C ILE A 112 8.74 -3.96 -8.92
N SER A 113 7.40 -3.99 -9.00
CA SER A 113 6.66 -5.25 -8.97
C SER A 113 6.90 -6.13 -10.20
N GLU A 114 7.26 -5.53 -11.32
CA GLU A 114 7.49 -6.26 -12.56
C GLU A 114 8.91 -6.85 -12.68
N LYS A 115 9.79 -6.55 -11.73
CA LYS A 115 11.14 -7.10 -11.74
C LYS A 115 11.12 -8.61 -11.54
N GLU A 116 12.02 -9.29 -12.25
CA GLU A 116 12.17 -10.73 -12.13
C GLU A 116 12.51 -11.12 -10.71
N GLY A 117 11.89 -12.19 -10.23
CA GLY A 117 12.12 -12.70 -8.88
C GLY A 117 11.25 -12.08 -7.80
N VAL A 118 10.52 -11.04 -8.10
CA VAL A 118 9.57 -10.48 -7.14
C VAL A 118 8.31 -11.34 -7.10
N LEU A 119 7.95 -11.81 -5.92
CA LEU A 119 6.74 -12.61 -5.70
C LEU A 119 5.55 -11.76 -5.28
N GLU A 120 5.78 -10.86 -4.33
CA GLU A 120 4.72 -10.01 -3.79
C GLU A 120 5.30 -8.74 -3.21
N ILE A 121 4.53 -7.65 -3.33
CA ILE A 121 4.82 -6.38 -2.67
C ILE A 121 3.64 -6.01 -1.81
N THR A 122 3.93 -5.71 -0.53
CA THR A 122 2.98 -5.19 0.43
C THR A 122 3.50 -3.85 0.96
N GLY A 123 2.68 -3.13 1.70
CA GLY A 123 3.14 -1.88 2.28
C GLY A 123 2.07 -1.18 3.08
N GLU A 124 2.52 -0.19 3.84
CA GLU A 124 1.66 0.61 4.70
C GLU A 124 2.00 2.08 4.56
N TYR A 125 0.97 2.91 4.52
CA TYR A 125 1.13 4.35 4.54
C TYR A 125 1.71 4.81 5.87
N THR A 126 2.78 5.59 5.81
CA THR A 126 3.44 6.10 7.01
C THR A 126 3.32 7.62 7.15
N GLY A 127 2.77 8.29 6.14
CA GLY A 127 2.53 9.72 6.20
C GLY A 127 2.97 10.45 4.94
N GLY A 128 2.74 11.73 4.96
CA GLY A 128 3.21 12.68 3.95
C GLY A 128 4.08 13.73 4.62
N LEU A 129 4.33 14.82 3.90
CA LEU A 129 5.13 15.93 4.43
C LEU A 129 4.56 16.48 5.72
N GLY A 130 3.23 16.64 5.80
CA GLY A 130 2.57 17.16 7.01
C GLY A 130 2.78 16.26 8.21
N THR A 131 2.68 14.95 8.02
CA THR A 131 2.90 13.97 9.09
C THR A 131 4.36 13.98 9.55
N MET A 132 5.29 14.09 8.64
CA MET A 132 6.71 14.19 8.97
C MET A 132 7.00 15.46 9.75
N ALA A 133 6.46 16.59 9.32
CA ALA A 133 6.61 17.85 10.02
C ALA A 133 6.06 17.78 11.45
N ALA A 134 4.86 17.22 11.60
CA ALA A 134 4.24 17.03 12.91
C ALA A 134 5.07 16.13 13.82
N SER A 135 5.70 15.11 13.27
CA SER A 135 6.59 14.23 14.03
C SER A 135 7.83 14.96 14.51
N HIS A 136 8.38 15.84 13.70
CA HIS A 136 9.50 16.67 14.09
C HIS A 136 9.14 17.65 15.19
N GLU A 137 8.01 18.31 15.08
CA GLU A 137 7.51 19.21 16.09
C GLU A 137 7.34 18.51 17.44
N ARG A 138 6.77 17.32 17.42
CA ARG A 138 6.60 16.52 18.64
C ARG A 138 7.92 16.13 19.28
N ARG A 139 8.95 15.94 18.51
CA ARG A 139 10.30 15.62 19.02
C ARG A 139 11.01 16.83 19.59
N ALA A 140 10.72 17.99 19.06
CA ALA A 140 11.32 19.24 19.54
C ALA A 140 10.78 19.65 20.89
N ASP A 141 9.56 19.25 21.20
CA ASP A 141 8.90 19.52 22.49
C ASP A 141 9.39 18.58 23.58
#